data_3a2bb7fe1ff25734c13c1d072a217ee5
#
_entry.id   3a2bb7fe1ff25734c13c1d072a217ee5
#
_cell.length_a   1.000
_cell.length_b   1.000
_cell.length_c   1.000
_cell.angle_alpha   90.00
_cell.angle_beta   90.00
_cell.angle_gamma   90.00
#
_symmetry.space_group_name_H-M   'P 1'
#
loop_
_entity.id
_entity.type
_entity.pdbx_description
1 polymer ?
#
loop_
_entity_poly.entity_id
_entity_poly.type
_entity_poly.pdbx_seq_one_letter_code
_entity_poly.pdbx_strand_id
1 'polypeptide(L)'
;MADLSVNYLGMTLKNPLVPSASPLSKQLDSARHLEDAGAAALVMYSLFEEQILAQERQYERFVQHSSLGHAEASSFLPDQPKYLNSLDKYLEHLQGLKAHLDIPVIASLNGISEQGWVDYGKELQAAGADALELNVYYVAADINESAADVEWRYLDVLLKLKQAVSIPVAIK
;
A
#
# COMPACT_ATOMS: atom_id res chain seq x y z
N MET A 1 -3.70 18.65 32.74
CA MET A 1 -3.96 18.50 31.28
C MET A 1 -4.86 17.30 31.09
N ALA A 2 -5.82 17.35 30.17
CA ALA A 2 -6.63 16.16 29.86
C ALA A 2 -5.74 15.12 29.17
N ASP A 3 -5.95 13.83 29.52
CA ASP A 3 -5.35 12.72 28.82
C ASP A 3 -6.09 12.52 27.49
N LEU A 4 -5.38 12.62 26.38
CA LEU A 4 -5.91 12.45 25.01
C LEU A 4 -5.50 11.10 24.39
N SER A 5 -4.84 10.24 25.17
CA SER A 5 -4.40 8.94 24.67
C SER A 5 -5.58 8.07 24.24
N VAL A 6 -5.41 7.34 23.13
CA VAL A 6 -6.43 6.45 22.59
C VAL A 6 -5.79 5.13 22.16
N ASN A 7 -6.58 4.05 22.19
CA ASN A 7 -6.17 2.79 21.61
C ASN A 7 -6.76 2.69 20.18
N TYR A 8 -5.90 2.53 19.20
CA TYR A 8 -6.27 2.34 17.80
C TYR A 8 -5.45 1.23 17.16
N LEU A 9 -6.10 0.25 16.57
CA LEU A 9 -5.46 -0.94 15.98
C LEU A 9 -4.50 -1.66 16.96
N GLY A 10 -4.83 -1.69 18.25
CA GLY A 10 -3.99 -2.26 19.29
C GLY A 10 -2.78 -1.43 19.69
N MET A 11 -2.57 -0.27 19.07
CA MET A 11 -1.52 0.70 19.39
C MET A 11 -2.05 1.77 20.35
N THR A 12 -1.27 2.14 21.36
CA THR A 12 -1.58 3.28 22.23
C THR A 12 -1.04 4.55 21.58
N LEU A 13 -1.91 5.40 21.08
CA LEU A 13 -1.56 6.67 20.45
C LEU A 13 -1.63 7.81 21.47
N LYS A 14 -0.72 8.80 21.37
CA LYS A 14 -0.66 9.97 22.26
C LYS A 14 -1.90 10.88 22.19
N ASN A 15 -2.65 10.82 21.10
CA ASN A 15 -3.89 11.53 20.84
C ASN A 15 -4.62 10.90 19.62
N PRO A 16 -5.87 11.26 19.29
CA PRO A 16 -6.62 10.68 18.18
C PRO A 16 -6.30 11.27 16.78
N LEU A 17 -5.30 12.14 16.65
CA LEU A 17 -4.99 12.79 15.38
C LEU A 17 -4.13 11.90 14.50
N VAL A 18 -4.74 11.32 13.50
CA VAL A 18 -4.08 10.46 12.51
C VAL A 18 -4.34 11.02 11.11
N PRO A 19 -3.34 11.66 10.46
CA PRO A 19 -3.47 12.07 9.06
C PRO A 19 -3.84 10.88 8.17
N SER A 20 -4.90 11.05 7.38
CA SER A 20 -5.38 10.03 6.45
C SER A 20 -4.47 9.90 5.22
N ALA A 21 -4.65 8.82 4.46
CA ALA A 21 -3.96 8.59 3.19
C ALA A 21 -4.06 9.81 2.27
N SER A 22 -2.92 10.43 1.99
CA SER A 22 -2.82 11.65 1.19
C SER A 22 -1.44 11.82 0.57
N PRO A 23 -1.30 12.71 -0.45
CA PRO A 23 0.00 13.01 -1.04
C PRO A 23 1.03 13.59 -0.06
N LEU A 24 0.62 14.13 1.07
CA LEU A 24 1.52 14.68 2.09
C LEU A 24 2.52 13.64 2.63
N SER A 25 2.13 12.38 2.67
CA SER A 25 3.00 11.28 3.10
C SER A 25 4.02 10.85 2.04
N LYS A 26 3.99 11.38 0.80
CA LYS A 26 4.95 11.06 -0.27
C LYS A 26 6.34 11.67 -0.07
N GLN A 27 6.46 12.65 0.79
CA GLN A 27 7.71 13.34 1.08
C GLN A 27 8.05 13.18 2.55
N LEU A 28 9.28 12.75 2.84
CA LEU A 28 9.74 12.55 4.21
C LEU A 28 9.64 13.83 5.05
N ASP A 29 10.02 14.98 4.48
CA ASP A 29 9.95 16.26 5.18
C ASP A 29 8.51 16.64 5.55
N SER A 30 7.54 16.39 4.64
CA SER A 30 6.13 16.62 4.93
C SER A 30 5.61 15.70 6.03
N ALA A 31 6.03 14.43 6.03
CA ALA A 31 5.66 13.47 7.07
C ALA A 31 6.23 13.88 8.44
N ARG A 32 7.48 14.37 8.49
CA ARG A 32 8.08 14.94 9.71
C ARG A 32 7.32 16.15 10.22
N HIS A 33 6.94 17.06 9.33
CA HIS A 33 6.13 18.22 9.74
C HIS A 33 4.76 17.82 10.31
N LEU A 34 4.15 16.74 9.81
CA LEU A 34 2.91 16.20 10.39
C LEU A 34 3.14 15.65 11.81
N GLU A 35 4.23 14.92 12.02
CA GLU A 35 4.62 14.44 13.34
C GLU A 35 4.91 15.58 14.31
N ASP A 36 5.70 16.58 13.89
CA ASP A 36 6.02 17.79 14.66
C ASP A 36 4.77 18.59 15.01
N ALA A 37 3.78 18.63 14.10
CA ALA A 37 2.48 19.25 14.34
C ALA A 37 1.58 18.46 15.31
N GLY A 38 2.03 17.28 15.76
CA GLY A 38 1.34 16.50 16.79
C GLY A 38 0.60 15.27 16.31
N ALA A 39 0.74 14.87 15.06
CA ALA A 39 0.18 13.60 14.60
C ALA A 39 0.63 12.44 15.49
N ALA A 40 -0.27 11.51 15.78
CA ALA A 40 -0.01 10.37 16.66
C ALA A 40 0.26 9.07 15.90
N ALA A 41 -0.10 9.01 14.63
CA ALA A 41 0.27 8.00 13.64
C ALA A 41 0.15 8.63 12.25
N LEU A 42 0.65 7.98 11.22
CA LEU A 42 0.57 8.44 9.83
C LEU A 42 0.01 7.32 8.95
N VAL A 43 -1.05 7.61 8.17
CA VAL A 43 -1.48 6.73 7.08
C VAL A 43 -0.79 7.18 5.79
N MET A 44 -0.06 6.27 5.16
CA MET A 44 0.62 6.54 3.89
C MET A 44 -0.39 6.74 2.75
N TYR A 45 0.05 7.40 1.67
CA TYR A 45 -0.71 7.42 0.42
C TYR A 45 -0.97 5.98 -0.07
N SER A 46 -2.10 5.75 -0.72
CA SER A 46 -2.48 4.39 -1.11
C SER A 46 -1.58 3.84 -2.21
N LEU A 47 -1.16 2.59 -2.03
CA LEU A 47 -0.59 1.76 -3.08
C LEU A 47 -1.74 1.18 -3.91
N PHE A 48 -1.71 1.36 -5.23
CA PHE A 48 -2.75 0.88 -6.14
C PHE A 48 -2.23 -0.29 -6.96
N GLU A 49 -2.84 -1.46 -6.81
CA GLU A 49 -2.54 -2.65 -7.62
C GLU A 49 -2.68 -2.37 -9.13
N GLU A 50 -3.71 -1.60 -9.54
CA GLU A 50 -3.92 -1.21 -10.94
C GLU A 50 -2.68 -0.53 -11.55
N GLN A 51 -2.04 0.35 -10.78
CA GLN A 51 -0.85 1.07 -11.25
C GLN A 51 0.34 0.14 -11.40
N ILE A 52 0.51 -0.80 -10.47
CA ILE A 52 1.57 -1.81 -10.54
C ILE A 52 1.40 -2.66 -11.79
N LEU A 53 0.21 -3.27 -11.95
CA LEU A 53 -0.11 -4.12 -13.11
C LEU A 53 -0.06 -3.37 -14.44
N ALA A 54 -0.43 -2.08 -14.46
CA ALA A 54 -0.32 -1.26 -15.66
C ALA A 54 1.15 -1.00 -16.06
N GLN A 55 2.02 -0.77 -15.09
CA GLN A 55 3.46 -0.59 -15.32
C GLN A 55 4.13 -1.87 -15.80
N GLU A 56 3.80 -3.01 -15.18
CA GLU A 56 4.32 -4.32 -15.59
C GLU A 56 3.94 -4.63 -17.05
N ARG A 57 2.66 -4.45 -17.40
CA ARG A 57 2.19 -4.62 -18.79
C ARG A 57 2.87 -3.67 -19.78
N GLN A 58 3.13 -2.43 -19.38
CA GLN A 58 3.84 -1.46 -20.22
C GLN A 58 5.29 -1.88 -20.43
N TYR A 59 5.96 -2.34 -19.38
CA TYR A 59 7.32 -2.85 -19.44
C TYR A 59 7.43 -4.09 -20.33
N GLU A 60 6.53 -5.07 -20.16
CA GLU A 60 6.49 -6.27 -21.01
C GLU A 60 6.32 -5.92 -22.50
N ARG A 61 5.40 -5.00 -22.82
CA ARG A 61 5.23 -4.52 -24.21
C ARG A 61 6.49 -3.88 -24.75
N PHE A 62 7.17 -3.07 -23.96
CA PHE A 62 8.41 -2.44 -24.38
C PHE A 62 9.51 -3.46 -24.64
N VAL A 63 9.69 -4.43 -23.75
CA VAL A 63 10.68 -5.52 -23.90
C VAL A 63 10.36 -6.38 -25.12
N GLN A 64 9.10 -6.77 -25.32
CA GLN A 64 8.68 -7.58 -26.49
C GLN A 64 8.87 -6.83 -27.80
N HIS A 65 8.56 -5.52 -27.87
CA HIS A 65 8.79 -4.73 -29.08
C HIS A 65 10.28 -4.52 -29.40
N SER A 66 11.12 -4.42 -28.39
CA SER A 66 12.57 -4.29 -28.62
C SER A 66 13.22 -5.58 -29.14
N SER A 67 12.61 -6.75 -28.87
CA SER A 67 13.10 -8.04 -29.36
C SER A 67 12.67 -8.38 -30.81
N LEU A 68 11.66 -7.69 -31.35
CA LEU A 68 11.12 -7.97 -32.69
C LEU A 68 11.87 -7.26 -33.85
N GLY A 69 12.83 -6.40 -33.55
CA GLY A 69 13.45 -5.52 -34.56
C GLY A 69 14.68 -6.06 -35.28
N HIS A 70 15.54 -6.87 -34.66
CA HIS A 70 16.77 -7.39 -35.25
C HIS A 70 17.23 -8.68 -34.61
N ALA A 71 17.49 -9.73 -35.41
CA ALA A 71 18.03 -11.02 -34.96
C ALA A 71 19.42 -10.91 -34.29
N GLU A 72 20.11 -9.78 -34.45
CA GLU A 72 21.43 -9.49 -33.88
C GLU A 72 21.37 -8.58 -32.64
N ALA A 73 20.19 -8.11 -32.25
CA ALA A 73 20.03 -7.10 -31.19
C ALA A 73 19.94 -7.68 -29.76
N SER A 74 20.23 -8.96 -29.56
CA SER A 74 20.23 -9.60 -28.23
C SER A 74 21.28 -9.02 -27.25
N SER A 75 22.16 -8.11 -27.70
CA SER A 75 23.22 -7.51 -26.89
C SER A 75 23.16 -5.99 -26.75
N PHE A 76 22.12 -5.33 -27.30
CA PHE A 76 22.02 -3.86 -27.29
C PHE A 76 21.20 -3.27 -26.16
N LEU A 77 20.57 -4.09 -25.30
CA LEU A 77 20.01 -3.57 -24.05
C LEU A 77 21.19 -3.38 -23.07
N PRO A 78 21.51 -2.16 -22.65
CA PRO A 78 22.47 -1.97 -21.56
C PRO A 78 22.00 -2.78 -20.35
N ASP A 79 22.93 -3.30 -19.55
CA ASP A 79 22.59 -3.91 -18.25
C ASP A 79 21.63 -2.96 -17.55
N GLN A 80 20.35 -3.33 -17.54
CA GLN A 80 19.32 -2.40 -17.10
C GLN A 80 19.52 -2.20 -15.60
N PRO A 81 19.66 -0.95 -15.13
CA PRO A 81 19.56 -0.67 -13.71
C PRO A 81 18.24 -1.29 -13.27
N LYS A 82 18.24 -2.04 -12.15
CA LYS A 82 17.06 -2.70 -11.59
C LYS A 82 15.88 -1.75 -11.67
N TYR A 83 14.93 -2.03 -12.56
CA TYR A 83 13.76 -1.16 -12.75
C TYR A 83 12.92 -1.27 -11.48
N LEU A 84 12.98 -0.23 -10.65
CA LEU A 84 12.13 -0.13 -9.47
C LEU A 84 10.71 0.16 -9.95
N ASN A 85 9.83 -0.79 -9.78
CA ASN A 85 8.40 -0.60 -10.02
C ASN A 85 7.76 0.28 -8.93
N SER A 86 6.47 0.57 -9.05
CA SER A 86 5.75 1.38 -8.06
C SER A 86 5.74 0.76 -6.67
N LEU A 87 5.72 -0.56 -6.58
CA LEU A 87 5.77 -1.29 -5.33
C LEU A 87 7.12 -1.13 -4.65
N ASP A 88 8.23 -1.39 -5.36
CA ASP A 88 9.58 -1.23 -4.81
C ASP A 88 9.79 0.17 -4.22
N LYS A 89 9.38 1.22 -4.97
CA LYS A 89 9.47 2.61 -4.50
C LYS A 89 8.62 2.88 -3.27
N TYR A 90 7.44 2.26 -3.20
CA TYR A 90 6.56 2.39 -2.05
C TYR A 90 7.18 1.73 -0.81
N LEU A 91 7.75 0.52 -0.96
CA LEU A 91 8.40 -0.22 0.11
C LEU A 91 9.66 0.51 0.63
N GLU A 92 10.51 1.02 -0.28
CA GLU A 92 11.66 1.85 0.09
C GLU A 92 11.23 3.11 0.86
N HIS A 93 10.16 3.76 0.41
CA HIS A 93 9.64 4.94 1.09
C HIS A 93 9.05 4.62 2.47
N LEU A 94 8.31 3.51 2.60
CA LEU A 94 7.82 3.01 3.88
C LEU A 94 8.98 2.78 4.86
N GLN A 95 10.03 2.09 4.43
CA GLN A 95 11.24 1.87 5.24
C GLN A 95 11.90 3.20 5.63
N GLY A 96 11.95 4.15 4.71
CA GLY A 96 12.44 5.50 4.97
C GLY A 96 11.63 6.23 6.03
N LEU A 97 10.30 6.18 5.96
CA LEU A 97 9.43 6.78 6.99
C LEU A 97 9.63 6.10 8.35
N LYS A 98 9.69 4.77 8.39
CA LYS A 98 9.95 4.00 9.62
C LYS A 98 11.29 4.29 10.27
N ALA A 99 12.31 4.63 9.48
CA ALA A 99 13.64 5.00 9.99
C ALA A 99 13.71 6.43 10.56
N HIS A 100 12.75 7.29 10.22
CA HIS A 100 12.87 8.72 10.53
C HIS A 100 11.70 9.29 11.35
N LEU A 101 10.61 8.55 11.50
CA LEU A 101 9.46 8.94 12.32
C LEU A 101 9.40 8.09 13.59
N ASP A 102 9.04 8.71 14.71
CA ASP A 102 8.83 8.02 16.00
C ASP A 102 7.37 7.55 16.18
N ILE A 103 6.47 8.01 15.29
CA ILE A 103 5.05 7.62 15.29
C ILE A 103 4.81 6.38 14.41
N PRO A 104 3.76 5.58 14.71
CA PRO A 104 3.37 4.45 13.87
C PRO A 104 3.07 4.87 12.43
N VAL A 105 3.49 4.04 11.47
CA VAL A 105 3.23 4.21 10.04
C VAL A 105 2.30 3.11 9.56
N ILE A 106 1.13 3.50 9.09
CA ILE A 106 0.07 2.64 8.59
C ILE A 106 0.15 2.64 7.05
N ALA A 107 0.43 1.50 6.45
CA ALA A 107 0.44 1.39 4.99
C ALA A 107 -0.99 1.30 4.46
N SER A 108 -1.28 1.99 3.36
CA SER A 108 -2.60 1.98 2.71
C SER A 108 -2.54 1.24 1.39
N LEU A 109 -3.42 0.25 1.23
CA LEU A 109 -3.48 -0.62 0.07
C LEU A 109 -4.86 -0.52 -0.61
N ASN A 110 -4.85 -0.39 -1.92
CA ASN A 110 -6.01 -0.49 -2.79
C ASN A 110 -5.76 -1.62 -3.80
N GLY A 111 -6.24 -2.82 -3.47
CA GLY A 111 -6.11 -4.01 -4.32
C GLY A 111 -7.35 -4.23 -5.18
N ILE A 112 -7.20 -5.05 -6.20
CA ILE A 112 -8.28 -5.48 -7.10
C ILE A 112 -8.46 -6.99 -7.00
N SER A 113 -7.37 -7.73 -6.98
CA SER A 113 -7.37 -9.18 -6.95
C SER A 113 -7.23 -9.72 -5.53
N GLU A 114 -7.81 -10.89 -5.27
CA GLU A 114 -7.67 -11.57 -3.99
C GLU A 114 -6.20 -11.84 -3.65
N GLN A 115 -5.41 -12.26 -4.65
CA GLN A 115 -4.01 -12.56 -4.48
C GLN A 115 -3.21 -11.28 -4.21
N GLY A 116 -3.53 -10.19 -4.91
CA GLY A 116 -2.86 -8.89 -4.73
C GLY A 116 -3.00 -8.36 -3.30
N TRP A 117 -4.19 -8.48 -2.68
CA TRP A 117 -4.38 -8.10 -1.27
C TRP A 117 -3.43 -8.85 -0.33
N VAL A 118 -3.27 -10.15 -0.54
CA VAL A 118 -2.45 -11.01 0.32
C VAL A 118 -0.96 -10.76 0.10
N ASP A 119 -0.52 -10.72 -1.14
CA ASP A 119 0.91 -10.63 -1.48
C ASP A 119 1.45 -9.24 -1.12
N TYR A 120 0.78 -8.17 -1.52
CA TYR A 120 1.19 -6.81 -1.15
C TYR A 120 1.09 -6.57 0.37
N GLY A 121 0.08 -7.15 1.04
CA GLY A 121 -0.03 -7.07 2.49
C GLY A 121 1.18 -7.67 3.22
N LYS A 122 1.68 -8.82 2.76
CA LYS A 122 2.90 -9.45 3.29
C LYS A 122 4.15 -8.59 3.07
N GLU A 123 4.29 -8.02 1.87
CA GLU A 123 5.43 -7.17 1.55
C GLU A 123 5.44 -5.88 2.35
N LEU A 124 4.28 -5.26 2.53
CA LEU A 124 4.12 -4.08 3.39
C LEU A 124 4.46 -4.39 4.86
N GLN A 125 4.00 -5.54 5.37
CA GLN A 125 4.41 -5.99 6.71
C GLN A 125 5.91 -6.23 6.79
N ALA A 126 6.50 -6.90 5.81
CA ALA A 126 7.94 -7.18 5.77
C ALA A 126 8.79 -5.89 5.67
N ALA A 127 8.28 -4.86 5.03
CA ALA A 127 8.88 -3.53 4.96
C ALA A 127 8.76 -2.72 6.25
N GLY A 128 8.00 -3.20 7.26
CA GLY A 128 7.93 -2.63 8.60
C GLY A 128 6.70 -1.76 8.87
N ALA A 129 5.61 -1.91 8.11
CA ALA A 129 4.34 -1.26 8.45
C ALA A 129 3.86 -1.70 9.84
N ASP A 130 3.36 -0.77 10.65
CA ASP A 130 2.79 -1.06 11.97
C ASP A 130 1.36 -1.59 11.87
N ALA A 131 0.64 -1.21 10.81
CA ALA A 131 -0.71 -1.68 10.48
C ALA A 131 -0.98 -1.50 8.99
N LEU A 132 -2.08 -2.11 8.51
CA LEU A 132 -2.58 -1.95 7.15
C LEU A 132 -3.95 -1.27 7.17
N GLU A 133 -4.17 -0.31 6.27
CA GLU A 133 -5.48 0.23 5.91
C GLU A 133 -5.86 -0.31 4.53
N LEU A 134 -6.94 -1.09 4.45
CA LEU A 134 -7.48 -1.59 3.19
C LEU A 134 -8.52 -0.60 2.67
N ASN A 135 -8.26 -0.03 1.52
CA ASN A 135 -9.21 0.80 0.82
C ASN A 135 -9.96 -0.06 -0.20
N VAL A 136 -11.03 -0.72 0.25
CA VAL A 136 -11.83 -1.63 -0.57
C VAL A 136 -12.92 -0.83 -1.26
N TYR A 137 -12.71 -0.51 -2.53
CA TYR A 137 -13.66 0.23 -3.33
C TYR A 137 -14.33 -0.66 -4.36
N TYR A 138 -15.63 -0.90 -4.19
CA TYR A 138 -16.43 -1.69 -5.10
C TYR A 138 -17.76 -0.98 -5.41
N VAL A 139 -18.07 -0.86 -6.68
CA VAL A 139 -19.36 -0.34 -7.16
C VAL A 139 -20.24 -1.52 -7.53
N ALA A 140 -21.28 -1.78 -6.73
CA ALA A 140 -22.26 -2.82 -7.01
C ALA A 140 -23.16 -2.40 -8.19
N ALA A 141 -22.75 -2.77 -9.40
CA ALA A 141 -23.43 -2.42 -10.64
C ALA A 141 -24.22 -3.59 -11.27
N ASP A 142 -24.05 -4.81 -10.75
CA ASP A 142 -24.80 -5.98 -11.23
C ASP A 142 -26.12 -6.12 -10.49
N ILE A 143 -27.23 -6.03 -11.23
CA ILE A 143 -28.58 -6.15 -10.68
C ILE A 143 -28.87 -7.54 -10.08
N ASN A 144 -28.10 -8.56 -10.46
CA ASN A 144 -28.26 -9.92 -9.96
C ASN A 144 -27.43 -10.20 -8.70
N GLU A 145 -26.53 -9.30 -8.33
CA GLU A 145 -25.70 -9.41 -7.14
C GLU A 145 -26.51 -9.01 -5.90
N SER A 146 -26.60 -9.88 -4.91
CA SER A 146 -27.29 -9.57 -3.67
C SER A 146 -26.44 -8.69 -2.74
N ALA A 147 -27.08 -7.98 -1.80
CA ALA A 147 -26.38 -7.23 -0.77
C ALA A 147 -25.43 -8.13 0.05
N ALA A 148 -25.85 -9.38 0.33
CA ALA A 148 -25.02 -10.34 1.04
C ALA A 148 -23.74 -10.71 0.27
N ASP A 149 -23.81 -10.84 -1.06
CA ASP A 149 -22.63 -11.13 -1.90
C ASP A 149 -21.64 -9.95 -1.86
N VAL A 150 -22.16 -8.72 -1.90
CA VAL A 150 -21.34 -7.51 -1.81
C VAL A 150 -20.67 -7.42 -0.45
N GLU A 151 -21.42 -7.60 0.65
CA GLU A 151 -20.89 -7.57 2.02
C GLU A 151 -19.86 -8.67 2.25
N TRP A 152 -20.11 -9.87 1.76
CA TRP A 152 -19.19 -11.01 1.88
C TRP A 152 -17.84 -10.74 1.23
N ARG A 153 -17.80 -10.01 0.12
CA ARG A 153 -16.56 -9.64 -0.57
C ARG A 153 -15.58 -8.90 0.34
N TYR A 154 -16.08 -7.96 1.15
CA TYR A 154 -15.26 -7.22 2.12
C TYR A 154 -14.75 -8.13 3.24
N LEU A 155 -15.61 -9.01 3.74
CA LEU A 155 -15.25 -9.96 4.79
C LEU A 155 -14.22 -10.97 4.31
N ASP A 156 -14.38 -11.48 3.10
CA ASP A 156 -13.47 -12.47 2.50
C ASP A 156 -12.04 -11.90 2.32
N VAL A 157 -11.92 -10.68 1.78
CA VAL A 157 -10.63 -9.99 1.68
C VAL A 157 -9.98 -9.84 3.06
N LEU A 158 -10.73 -9.39 4.06
CA LEU A 158 -10.23 -9.23 5.42
C LEU A 158 -9.77 -10.56 6.03
N LEU A 159 -10.57 -11.62 5.89
CA LEU A 159 -10.26 -12.94 6.43
C LEU A 159 -8.97 -13.51 5.81
N LYS A 160 -8.84 -13.44 4.48
CA LYS A 160 -7.66 -13.94 3.76
C LYS A 160 -6.40 -13.16 4.17
N LEU A 161 -6.50 -11.83 4.22
CA LEU A 161 -5.35 -11.02 4.61
C LEU A 161 -4.95 -11.25 6.07
N LYS A 162 -5.90 -11.34 7.00
CA LYS A 162 -5.62 -11.62 8.43
C LYS A 162 -5.01 -13.01 8.68
N GLN A 163 -5.17 -13.96 7.77
CA GLN A 163 -4.47 -15.24 7.82
C GLN A 163 -3.01 -15.12 7.33
N ALA A 164 -2.72 -14.11 6.51
CA ALA A 164 -1.44 -13.93 5.85
C ALA A 164 -0.49 -12.96 6.58
N VAL A 165 -1.04 -12.01 7.35
CA VAL A 165 -0.27 -11.00 8.09
C VAL A 165 -0.60 -11.05 9.57
N SER A 166 0.38 -10.65 10.41
CA SER A 166 0.24 -10.59 11.87
C SER A 166 -0.04 -9.18 12.39
N ILE A 167 0.23 -8.16 11.59
CA ILE A 167 -0.04 -6.76 11.95
C ILE A 167 -1.54 -6.43 11.88
N PRO A 168 -2.02 -5.43 12.63
CA PRO A 168 -3.41 -5.01 12.60
C PRO A 168 -3.86 -4.56 11.21
N VAL A 169 -5.16 -4.80 10.92
CA VAL A 169 -5.78 -4.44 9.64
C VAL A 169 -7.04 -3.65 9.89
N ALA A 170 -7.18 -2.48 9.26
CA ALA A 170 -8.40 -1.70 9.16
C ALA A 170 -9.00 -1.82 7.75
N ILE A 171 -10.32 -1.80 7.65
CA ILE A 171 -11.05 -1.64 6.37
C ILE A 171 -11.66 -0.25 6.34
N LYS A 172 -11.56 0.37 5.16
CA LYS A 172 -12.11 1.68 4.87
C LYS A 172 -13.02 1.60 3.66
#